data_526dfcd1506eb4fb636c8943051817d9
#
_entry.id   526dfcd1506eb4fb636c8943051817d9
#
_cell.length_a   1.000
_cell.length_b   1.000
_cell.length_c   1.000
_cell.angle_alpha   90.00
_cell.angle_beta   90.00
_cell.angle_gamma   90.00
#
_symmetry.space_group_name_H-M   'P 1'
#
loop_
_entity.id
_entity.type
_entity.pdbx_description
1 polymer ?
#
loop_
_entity_poly.entity_id
_entity_poly.type
_entity_poly.pdbx_seq_one_letter_code
_entity_poly.pdbx_strand_id
1 'polypeptide(L)'
;MDVKNFFDFHSYIYNMVRRNRLAKEKGFAPCSCTGIGYLEGLLSEMRTKKAFVCVADVCEESVSRHGGGWFKRRVFTVFLLARYDTRSKDEYRAKLSLCRELFRQMHSRFIVDEARLQSDLCYLAVDEIRSRELGGQFLNGCTGLYFMLAIDEPTDLQYNSEEWNAEDE
;
A
#
# COMPACT_ATOMS: atom_id res chain seq x y z
N MET A 1 19.03 -21.06 8.78
CA MET A 1 19.14 -19.69 8.24
C MET A 1 17.81 -19.00 8.43
N ASP A 2 17.72 -18.06 9.36
CA ASP A 2 16.48 -17.33 9.55
C ASP A 2 16.26 -16.41 8.34
N VAL A 3 15.30 -16.78 7.50
CA VAL A 3 14.83 -15.88 6.45
C VAL A 3 14.31 -14.64 7.16
N LYS A 4 15.00 -13.52 7.01
CA LYS A 4 14.57 -12.26 7.60
C LYS A 4 13.16 -11.95 7.08
N ASN A 5 12.17 -11.98 7.96
CA ASN A 5 10.82 -11.56 7.60
C ASN A 5 10.86 -10.06 7.35
N PHE A 6 10.62 -9.66 6.12
CA PHE A 6 10.42 -8.27 5.77
C PHE A 6 9.18 -7.71 6.48
N PHE A 7 9.16 -6.38 6.62
CA PHE A 7 8.03 -5.67 7.20
C PHE A 7 6.70 -6.03 6.53
N ASP A 8 5.71 -6.44 7.33
CA ASP A 8 4.38 -6.80 6.86
C ASP A 8 3.55 -5.53 6.59
N PHE A 9 3.67 -5.02 5.39
CA PHE A 9 2.99 -3.80 4.96
C PHE A 9 1.46 -3.95 4.92
N HIS A 10 0.94 -5.13 4.54
CA HIS A 10 -0.51 -5.38 4.52
C HIS A 10 -1.11 -5.26 5.93
N SER A 11 -0.56 -5.96 6.89
CA SER A 11 -0.99 -5.86 8.29
C SER A 11 -0.86 -4.45 8.85
N TYR A 12 0.20 -3.72 8.47
CA TYR A 12 0.41 -2.33 8.89
C TYR A 12 -0.72 -1.42 8.39
N ILE A 13 -1.04 -1.47 7.09
CA ILE A 13 -2.14 -0.69 6.50
C ILE A 13 -3.49 -1.12 7.07
N TYR A 14 -3.75 -2.42 7.20
CA TYR A 14 -5.01 -2.93 7.76
C TYR A 14 -5.26 -2.43 9.18
N ASN A 15 -4.24 -2.46 10.03
CA ASN A 15 -4.33 -1.95 11.39
C ASN A 15 -4.53 -0.44 11.43
N MET A 16 -3.89 0.30 10.52
CA MET A 16 -4.06 1.74 10.38
C MET A 16 -5.51 2.09 10.03
N VAL A 17 -6.10 1.42 9.03
CA VAL A 17 -7.49 1.62 8.60
C VAL A 17 -8.47 1.32 9.74
N ARG A 18 -8.29 0.21 10.45
CA ARG A 18 -9.15 -0.18 11.58
C ARG A 18 -9.11 0.80 12.74
N ARG A 19 -8.01 1.52 12.93
CA ARG A 19 -7.80 2.50 14.00
C ARG A 19 -8.14 3.93 13.59
N ASN A 20 -8.25 4.22 12.30
CA ASN A 20 -8.59 5.54 11.80
C ASN A 20 -10.09 5.82 11.99
N ARG A 21 -10.43 6.94 12.66
CA ARG A 21 -11.83 7.31 12.94
C ARG A 21 -12.62 7.56 11.67
N LEU A 22 -12.07 8.35 10.74
CA LEU A 22 -12.72 8.66 9.47
C LEU A 22 -12.99 7.39 8.65
N ALA A 23 -12.00 6.51 8.53
CA ALA A 23 -12.15 5.24 7.82
C ALA A 23 -13.26 4.38 8.44
N LYS A 24 -13.31 4.30 9.76
CA LYS A 24 -14.34 3.55 10.49
C LYS A 24 -15.73 4.14 10.29
N GLU A 25 -15.89 5.46 10.47
CA GLU A 25 -17.18 6.17 10.33
C GLU A 25 -17.72 6.08 8.88
N LYS A 26 -16.85 6.13 7.90
CA LYS A 26 -17.21 6.09 6.47
C LYS A 26 -17.23 4.68 5.88
N GLY A 27 -16.94 3.67 6.69
CA GLY A 27 -17.04 2.26 6.31
C GLY A 27 -15.99 1.78 5.33
N PHE A 28 -14.77 2.33 5.38
CA PHE A 28 -13.65 1.80 4.59
C PHE A 28 -13.27 0.39 5.06
N ALA A 29 -13.35 -0.57 4.15
CA ALA A 29 -12.94 -1.94 4.39
C ALA A 29 -11.52 -2.16 3.87
N PRO A 30 -10.58 -2.64 4.72
CA PRO A 30 -9.26 -3.03 4.24
C PRO A 30 -9.35 -4.33 3.44
N CYS A 31 -8.64 -4.40 2.33
CA CYS A 31 -8.56 -5.57 1.46
C CYS A 31 -7.23 -5.61 0.70
N SER A 32 -6.98 -6.69 -0.03
CA SER A 32 -5.84 -6.81 -0.94
C SER A 32 -6.27 -7.30 -2.31
N CYS A 33 -5.45 -7.02 -3.32
CA CYS A 33 -5.66 -7.50 -4.68
C CYS A 33 -4.33 -7.73 -5.39
N THR A 34 -4.31 -8.66 -6.35
CA THR A 34 -3.10 -8.97 -7.13
C THR A 34 -2.82 -7.98 -8.26
N GLY A 35 -3.67 -6.99 -8.47
CA GLY A 35 -3.51 -5.93 -9.46
C GLY A 35 -4.82 -5.29 -9.87
N ILE A 36 -4.77 -4.28 -10.74
CA ILE A 36 -5.96 -3.51 -11.16
C ILE A 36 -7.04 -4.40 -11.79
N GLY A 37 -6.66 -5.39 -12.60
CA GLY A 37 -7.62 -6.29 -13.24
C GLY A 37 -8.42 -7.15 -12.26
N TYR A 38 -7.84 -7.50 -11.12
CA TYR A 38 -8.50 -8.24 -10.05
C TYR A 38 -9.30 -7.35 -9.11
N LEU A 39 -8.97 -6.06 -9.07
CA LEU A 39 -9.65 -5.08 -8.22
C LEU A 39 -11.13 -4.94 -8.62
N GLU A 40 -11.46 -4.96 -9.91
CA GLU A 40 -12.85 -4.93 -10.38
C GLU A 40 -13.64 -6.15 -9.90
N GLY A 41 -13.07 -7.35 -9.97
CA GLY A 41 -13.65 -8.58 -9.45
C GLY A 41 -13.91 -8.50 -7.95
N LEU A 42 -12.92 -8.06 -7.18
CA LEU A 42 -13.03 -7.88 -5.74
C LEU A 42 -14.13 -6.89 -5.37
N LEU A 43 -14.21 -5.75 -6.04
CA LEU A 43 -15.26 -4.75 -5.82
C LEU A 43 -16.65 -5.28 -6.17
N SER A 44 -16.75 -6.15 -7.17
CA SER A 44 -18.00 -6.83 -7.54
C SER A 44 -18.43 -7.83 -6.46
N GLU A 45 -17.51 -8.57 -5.86
CA GLU A 45 -17.79 -9.50 -4.76
C GLU A 45 -18.18 -8.76 -3.48
N MET A 46 -17.54 -7.62 -3.20
CA MET A 46 -17.78 -6.81 -2.00
C MET A 46 -18.88 -5.76 -2.21
N ARG A 47 -19.99 -6.11 -2.85
CA ARG A 47 -21.08 -5.19 -3.22
C ARG A 47 -21.69 -4.44 -2.04
N THR A 48 -21.68 -5.02 -0.85
CA THR A 48 -22.24 -4.40 0.37
C THR A 48 -21.32 -3.34 0.98
N LYS A 49 -20.05 -3.30 0.60
CA LYS A 49 -19.09 -2.33 1.11
C LYS A 49 -19.14 -1.04 0.30
N LYS A 50 -19.11 0.08 1.00
CA LYS A 50 -19.24 1.42 0.40
C LYS A 50 -17.89 2.06 0.07
N ALA A 51 -16.85 1.66 0.76
CA ALA A 51 -15.50 2.21 0.59
C ALA A 51 -14.43 1.15 0.93
N PHE A 52 -13.25 1.32 0.33
CA PHE A 52 -12.18 0.32 0.38
C PHE A 52 -10.82 0.99 0.55
N VAL A 53 -9.95 0.36 1.33
CA VAL A 53 -8.50 0.56 1.29
C VAL A 53 -7.88 -0.75 0.83
N CYS A 54 -7.45 -0.79 -0.42
CA CYS A 54 -6.95 -2.01 -1.04
C CYS A 54 -5.44 -1.93 -1.25
N VAL A 55 -4.70 -2.87 -0.67
CA VAL A 55 -3.24 -2.99 -0.85
C VAL A 55 -2.97 -3.98 -1.97
N ALA A 56 -2.13 -3.59 -2.95
CA ALA A 56 -1.69 -4.52 -3.97
C ALA A 56 -0.77 -5.60 -3.38
N ASP A 57 -1.02 -6.87 -3.73
CA ASP A 57 -0.22 -8.00 -3.26
C ASP A 57 1.17 -8.05 -3.92
N VAL A 58 1.29 -7.47 -5.11
CA VAL A 58 2.56 -7.34 -5.82
C VAL A 58 3.14 -5.96 -5.62
N CYS A 59 4.44 -5.88 -5.47
CA CYS A 59 5.17 -4.62 -5.35
C CYS A 59 6.33 -4.58 -6.37
N GLU A 60 6.75 -3.38 -6.71
CA GLU A 60 8.00 -3.17 -7.43
C GLU A 60 9.16 -3.28 -6.46
N GLU A 61 10.20 -4.03 -6.83
CA GLU A 61 11.37 -4.23 -5.98
C GLU A 61 12.65 -3.79 -6.69
N SER A 62 13.57 -3.25 -5.91
CA SER A 62 14.95 -2.98 -6.33
C SER A 62 15.91 -3.19 -5.18
N VAL A 63 17.16 -3.49 -5.51
CA VAL A 63 18.21 -3.65 -4.51
C VAL A 63 19.34 -2.68 -4.80
N SER A 64 19.82 -2.02 -3.77
CA SER A 64 20.90 -1.04 -3.85
C SER A 64 21.86 -1.17 -2.68
N ARG A 65 23.09 -0.67 -2.87
CA ARG A 65 24.12 -0.67 -1.82
C ARG A 65 24.24 0.72 -1.20
N HIS A 66 24.08 0.80 0.11
CA HIS A 66 24.24 2.03 0.88
C HIS A 66 25.08 1.77 2.13
N GLY A 67 26.05 2.64 2.40
CA GLY A 67 26.83 2.59 3.65
C GLY A 67 27.54 1.25 3.92
N GLY A 68 27.91 0.50 2.87
CA GLY A 68 28.56 -0.80 3.02
C GLY A 68 27.59 -1.99 3.17
N GLY A 69 26.29 -1.77 3.25
CA GLY A 69 25.24 -2.80 3.30
C GLY A 69 24.35 -2.81 2.06
N TRP A 70 23.61 -3.88 1.89
CA TRP A 70 22.60 -4.02 0.86
C TRP A 70 21.22 -3.71 1.42
N PHE A 71 20.41 -2.95 0.66
CA PHE A 71 19.04 -2.61 0.99
C PHE A 71 18.12 -3.04 -0.14
N LYS A 72 17.01 -3.66 0.24
CA LYS A 72 15.89 -3.93 -0.64
C LYS A 72 14.86 -2.82 -0.50
N ARG A 73 14.54 -2.16 -1.60
CA ARG A 73 13.42 -1.23 -1.71
C ARG A 73 12.21 -1.97 -2.27
N ARG A 74 11.09 -1.85 -1.56
CA ARG A 74 9.78 -2.34 -2.03
C ARG A 74 8.83 -1.16 -2.16
N VAL A 75 8.18 -1.03 -3.33
CA VAL A 75 7.21 0.05 -3.58
C VAL A 75 5.82 -0.57 -3.62
N PHE A 76 5.01 -0.25 -2.62
CA PHE A 76 3.66 -0.75 -2.48
C PHE A 76 2.65 0.24 -3.04
N THR A 77 1.62 -0.27 -3.73
CA THR A 77 0.49 0.53 -4.19
C THR A 77 -0.72 0.30 -3.30
N VAL A 78 -1.35 1.38 -2.86
CA VAL A 78 -2.56 1.35 -2.03
C VAL A 78 -3.64 2.17 -2.71
N PHE A 79 -4.81 1.57 -2.91
CA PHE A 79 -5.99 2.22 -3.48
C PHE A 79 -6.94 2.65 -2.36
N LEU A 80 -7.37 3.89 -2.40
CA LEU A 80 -8.44 4.44 -1.57
C LEU A 80 -9.63 4.69 -2.47
N LEU A 81 -10.69 3.91 -2.31
CA LEU A 81 -11.84 3.91 -3.21
C LEU A 81 -13.14 4.08 -2.43
N ALA A 82 -14.07 4.82 -3.01
CA ALA A 82 -15.42 4.97 -2.47
C ALA A 82 -16.46 4.88 -3.58
N ARG A 83 -17.56 4.16 -3.31
CA ARG A 83 -18.70 4.08 -4.23
C ARG A 83 -19.51 5.37 -4.21
N TYR A 84 -20.03 5.74 -5.35
CA TYR A 84 -20.92 6.89 -5.50
C TYR A 84 -22.03 6.58 -6.51
N ASP A 85 -23.14 7.33 -6.46
CA ASP A 85 -24.15 7.27 -7.52
C ASP A 85 -23.60 7.92 -8.81
N THR A 86 -23.43 7.10 -9.85
CA THR A 86 -22.84 7.53 -11.13
C THR A 86 -23.62 8.66 -11.83
N ARG A 87 -24.87 8.91 -11.41
CA ARG A 87 -25.71 10.00 -11.89
C ARG A 87 -25.47 11.31 -11.12
N SER A 88 -24.79 11.28 -9.97
CA SER A 88 -24.55 12.43 -9.10
C SER A 88 -23.09 12.91 -9.16
N LYS A 89 -22.88 14.06 -9.84
CA LYS A 89 -21.55 14.71 -9.84
C LYS A 89 -21.13 15.21 -8.46
N ASP A 90 -22.10 15.62 -7.65
CA ASP A 90 -21.83 16.15 -6.30
C ASP A 90 -21.39 15.01 -5.35
N GLU A 91 -22.03 13.85 -5.46
CA GLU A 91 -21.62 12.67 -4.71
C GLU A 91 -20.22 12.18 -5.15
N TYR A 92 -19.93 12.18 -6.45
CA TYR A 92 -18.59 11.90 -6.97
C TYR A 92 -17.53 12.79 -6.32
N ARG A 93 -17.75 14.12 -6.32
CA ARG A 93 -16.82 15.09 -5.74
C ARG A 93 -16.66 14.88 -4.24
N ALA A 94 -17.76 14.63 -3.53
CA ALA A 94 -17.74 14.37 -2.09
C ALA A 94 -16.94 13.12 -1.74
N LYS A 95 -17.11 12.03 -2.51
CA LYS A 95 -16.37 10.78 -2.30
C LYS A 95 -14.88 10.91 -2.64
N LEU A 96 -14.55 11.62 -3.71
CA LEU A 96 -13.16 11.91 -4.03
C LEU A 96 -12.49 12.76 -2.93
N SER A 97 -13.17 13.79 -2.42
CA SER A 97 -12.69 14.60 -1.29
C SER A 97 -12.51 13.79 -0.02
N LEU A 98 -13.39 12.82 0.23
CA LEU A 98 -13.26 11.88 1.34
C LEU A 98 -11.98 11.03 1.23
N CYS A 99 -11.70 10.50 0.03
CA CYS A 99 -10.48 9.72 -0.20
C CYS A 99 -9.21 10.59 -0.06
N ARG A 100 -9.23 11.84 -0.53
CA ARG A 100 -8.13 12.81 -0.33
C ARG A 100 -7.86 13.05 1.16
N GLU A 101 -8.90 13.24 1.95
CA GLU A 101 -8.76 13.47 3.39
C GLU A 101 -8.24 12.23 4.12
N LEU A 102 -8.73 11.04 3.78
CA LEU A 102 -8.19 9.81 4.34
C LEU A 102 -6.71 9.65 3.99
N PHE A 103 -6.31 9.91 2.74
CA PHE A 103 -4.91 9.86 2.33
C PHE A 103 -4.06 10.85 3.12
N ARG A 104 -4.51 12.10 3.30
CA ARG A 104 -3.81 13.10 4.13
C ARG A 104 -3.58 12.59 5.55
N GLN A 105 -4.60 11.96 6.16
CA GLN A 105 -4.49 11.39 7.51
C GLN A 105 -3.53 10.19 7.55
N MET A 106 -3.56 9.31 6.55
CA MET A 106 -2.62 8.21 6.45
C MET A 106 -1.19 8.71 6.26
N HIS A 107 -0.97 9.69 5.39
CA HIS A 107 0.36 10.28 5.17
C HIS A 107 0.91 10.91 6.47
N SER A 108 0.10 11.66 7.21
CA SER A 108 0.53 12.22 8.50
C SER A 108 0.88 11.11 9.50
N ARG A 109 0.21 9.97 9.44
CA ARG A 109 0.51 8.82 10.29
C ARG A 109 1.83 8.13 9.87
N PHE A 110 2.12 8.02 8.58
CA PHE A 110 3.41 7.52 8.09
C PHE A 110 4.57 8.35 8.65
N ILE A 111 4.45 9.68 8.63
CA ILE A 111 5.47 10.58 9.19
C ILE A 111 5.69 10.32 10.69
N VAL A 112 4.62 10.12 11.46
CA VAL A 112 4.73 9.79 12.90
C VAL A 112 5.37 8.42 13.13
N ASP A 113 5.03 7.44 12.31
CA ASP A 113 5.54 6.07 12.47
C ASP A 113 6.97 5.89 11.96
N GLU A 114 7.46 6.78 11.09
CA GLU A 114 8.79 6.71 10.47
C GLU A 114 9.90 6.49 11.49
N ALA A 115 10.01 7.36 12.50
CA ALA A 115 11.08 7.29 13.50
C ALA A 115 11.04 5.96 14.29
N ARG A 116 9.85 5.46 14.60
CA ARG A 116 9.68 4.18 15.29
C ARG A 116 10.09 3.00 14.41
N LEU A 117 9.65 2.98 13.17
CA LEU A 117 9.96 1.91 12.23
C LEU A 117 11.44 1.90 11.84
N GLN A 118 12.08 3.05 11.79
CA GLN A 118 13.51 3.18 11.57
C GLN A 118 14.33 2.47 12.66
N SER A 119 13.84 2.43 13.92
CA SER A 119 14.47 1.66 14.99
C SER A 119 14.47 0.15 14.70
N ASP A 120 13.50 -0.32 13.95
CA ASP A 120 13.38 -1.71 13.50
C ASP A 120 14.02 -1.95 12.11
N LEU A 121 14.84 -1.00 11.64
CA LEU A 121 15.51 -1.02 10.33
C LEU A 121 14.52 -1.04 9.15
N CYS A 122 13.33 -0.49 9.32
CA CYS A 122 12.33 -0.29 8.29
C CYS A 122 12.20 1.21 7.99
N TYR A 123 12.61 1.62 6.81
CA TYR A 123 12.71 3.03 6.42
C TYR A 123 11.58 3.37 5.44
N LEU A 124 10.59 4.13 5.90
CA LEU A 124 9.52 4.63 5.06
C LEU A 124 9.99 5.88 4.28
N ALA A 125 9.80 5.91 2.97
CA ALA A 125 10.06 7.09 2.14
C ALA A 125 8.86 8.07 2.22
N VAL A 126 8.69 8.72 3.37
CA VAL A 126 7.53 9.59 3.64
C VAL A 126 7.60 10.95 2.95
N ASP A 127 8.80 11.40 2.56
CA ASP A 127 9.02 12.72 1.94
C ASP A 127 8.58 12.78 0.48
N GLU A 128 8.43 11.62 -0.17
CA GLU A 128 8.08 11.53 -1.59
C GLU A 128 7.04 10.45 -1.85
N ILE A 129 5.81 10.68 -1.42
CA ILE A 129 4.69 9.78 -1.70
C ILE A 129 3.92 10.30 -2.91
N ARG A 130 4.02 9.59 -4.02
CA ARG A 130 3.28 9.91 -5.24
C ARG A 130 1.87 9.36 -5.14
N SER A 131 0.89 10.18 -5.50
CA SER A 131 -0.52 9.77 -5.59
C SER A 131 -1.12 10.18 -6.93
N ARG A 132 -2.15 9.43 -7.36
CA ARG A 132 -2.92 9.74 -8.55
C ARG A 132 -4.40 9.52 -8.29
N GLU A 133 -5.20 10.51 -8.68
CA GLU A 133 -6.65 10.41 -8.61
C GLU A 133 -7.21 9.58 -9.76
N LEU A 134 -8.29 8.88 -9.49
CA LEU A 134 -8.98 8.01 -10.42
C LEU A 134 -10.27 8.68 -10.89
N GLY A 135 -10.48 8.71 -12.20
CA GLY A 135 -11.69 9.29 -12.80
C GLY A 135 -12.94 8.48 -12.47
N GLY A 136 -14.11 9.14 -12.56
CA GLY A 136 -15.39 8.57 -12.16
C GLY A 136 -15.92 7.38 -12.98
N GLN A 137 -15.30 7.06 -14.11
CA GLN A 137 -15.61 5.86 -14.91
C GLN A 137 -14.72 4.68 -14.58
N PHE A 138 -13.80 4.86 -13.66
CA PHE A 138 -12.90 3.82 -13.21
C PHE A 138 -13.61 2.92 -12.18
N LEU A 139 -13.61 1.62 -12.39
CA LEU A 139 -14.10 0.62 -11.45
C LEU A 139 -15.60 0.73 -11.07
N ASN A 140 -16.50 0.62 -12.05
CA ASN A 140 -17.93 0.36 -11.80
C ASN A 140 -18.58 1.20 -10.67
N GLY A 141 -18.49 2.53 -10.75
CA GLY A 141 -19.12 3.42 -9.79
C GLY A 141 -18.27 3.70 -8.52
N CYS A 142 -16.98 3.47 -8.58
CA CYS A 142 -16.04 3.93 -7.57
C CYS A 142 -15.24 5.13 -8.07
N THR A 143 -14.89 6.01 -7.15
CA THR A 143 -13.88 7.07 -7.33
C THR A 143 -12.88 7.01 -6.18
N GLY A 144 -11.80 7.71 -6.31
CA GLY A 144 -10.78 7.78 -5.28
C GLY A 144 -9.41 8.07 -5.85
N LEU A 145 -8.40 7.54 -5.22
CA LEU A 145 -7.01 7.69 -5.60
C LEU A 145 -6.21 6.44 -5.25
N TYR A 146 -5.03 6.31 -5.81
CA TYR A 146 -4.02 5.43 -5.29
C TYR A 146 -2.75 6.22 -4.94
N PHE A 147 -1.97 5.68 -4.05
CA PHE A 147 -0.65 6.19 -3.74
C PHE A 147 0.38 5.04 -3.70
N MET A 148 1.64 5.40 -3.84
CA MET A 148 2.76 4.48 -3.75
C MET A 148 3.67 4.88 -2.60
N LEU A 149 3.97 3.92 -1.72
CA LEU A 149 4.90 4.10 -0.61
C LEU A 149 6.08 3.14 -0.76
N ALA A 150 7.28 3.71 -0.81
CA ALA A 150 8.50 2.93 -0.82
C ALA A 150 8.98 2.63 0.61
N ILE A 151 9.48 1.42 0.80
CA ILE A 151 10.06 0.95 2.06
C ILE A 151 11.42 0.36 1.76
N ASP A 152 12.44 0.84 2.46
CA ASP A 152 13.80 0.34 2.38
C ASP A 152 14.12 -0.50 3.62
N GLU A 153 14.63 -1.71 3.43
CA GLU A 153 15.03 -2.62 4.50
C GLU A 153 16.37 -3.27 4.18
N PRO A 154 17.24 -3.48 5.19
CA PRO A 154 18.47 -4.24 4.99
C PRO A 154 18.14 -5.64 4.46
N THR A 155 18.91 -6.09 3.47
CA THR A 155 18.81 -7.45 2.92
C THR A 155 20.17 -8.13 2.93
N ASP A 156 20.18 -9.43 3.21
CA ASP A 156 21.40 -10.23 3.18
C ASP A 156 21.58 -10.80 1.76
N LEU A 157 22.67 -10.41 1.12
CA LEU A 157 23.11 -10.91 -0.17
C LEU A 157 24.52 -11.55 -0.08
N GLN A 158 24.90 -12.03 1.10
CA GLN A 158 26.14 -12.74 1.26
C GLN A 158 26.06 -14.08 0.53
N TYR A 159 27.05 -14.34 -0.34
CA TYR A 159 27.14 -15.61 -1.02
C TYR A 159 27.35 -16.76 -0.03
N ASN A 160 26.52 -17.79 -0.14
CA ASN A 160 26.66 -19.01 0.62
C ASN A 160 26.86 -20.18 -0.34
N SER A 161 28.04 -20.79 -0.32
CA SER A 161 28.38 -21.91 -1.22
C SER A 161 27.51 -23.17 -1.00
N GLU A 162 26.88 -23.32 0.18
CA GLU A 162 25.99 -24.45 0.48
C GLU A 162 24.64 -24.37 -0.27
N GLU A 163 24.31 -23.20 -0.81
CA GLU A 163 23.09 -22.98 -1.60
C GLU A 163 23.26 -23.37 -3.09
N TRP A 164 24.48 -23.75 -3.49
CA TRP A 164 24.80 -24.02 -4.87
C TRP A 164 25.37 -25.44 -5.02
N ASN A 165 25.01 -26.12 -6.11
CA ASN A 165 25.69 -27.37 -6.47
C ASN A 165 27.12 -27.04 -6.86
N ALA A 166 28.07 -27.96 -6.54
CA ALA A 166 29.43 -27.87 -7.04
C ALA A 166 29.38 -27.82 -8.56
N GLU A 167 30.08 -26.88 -9.18
CA GLU A 167 30.28 -26.90 -10.61
C GLU A 167 31.13 -28.16 -10.93
N ASP A 168 30.67 -29.02 -11.82
CA ASP A 168 31.44 -30.09 -12.36
C ASP A 168 32.59 -29.46 -13.16
N GLU A 169 33.83 -29.60 -12.71
CA GLU A 169 35.04 -29.16 -13.38
C GLU A 169 35.27 -29.95 -14.71
#